data_87e39c2758a324d1ee7c4bd7b566b9cc
#
_entry.id   87e39c2758a324d1ee7c4bd7b566b9cc
#
_cell.length_a   1.000
_cell.length_b   1.000
_cell.length_c   1.000
_cell.angle_alpha   90.00
_cell.angle_beta   90.00
_cell.angle_gamma   90.00
#
_symmetry.space_group_name_H-M   'P 1'
#
loop_
_entity.id
_entity.type
_entity.pdbx_description
1 polymer ?
#
loop_
_entity_poly.entity_id
_entity_poly.type
_entity_poly.pdbx_seq_one_letter_code
_entity_poly.pdbx_strand_id
1 'polypeptide(L)'
;IRDTNTVGLTGVLHADEVQNNEYGNLLKLVYEISKAQDSEGAGGSWGLGKTVYFRVGIGLVLYYSRIKLETGKYESRLVACFVEDETSKDSMIPKYLNRNKRGIAWWGKKTEENKTIPITDESEIKKIIENFTGLPIFEEQETGTMIIIPYIDKDRLLPIINRKNEMSLRLQWNNKIYEYL
;
A
#
# COMPACT_ATOMS: atom_id res chain seq x y z
N ILE A 1 4.01 -7.26 -4.75
CA ILE A 1 4.16 -6.54 -6.02
C ILE A 1 5.33 -5.58 -5.85
N ARG A 2 6.35 -5.69 -6.71
CA ARG A 2 7.54 -4.82 -6.67
C ARG A 2 7.75 -4.21 -8.05
N ASP A 3 7.88 -2.90 -8.12
CA ASP A 3 8.40 -2.18 -9.28
C ASP A 3 9.82 -1.65 -8.96
N THR A 4 10.61 -1.44 -9.98
CA THR A 4 11.97 -0.89 -9.88
C THR A 4 12.19 0.15 -10.95
N ASN A 5 13.17 1.04 -10.73
CA ASN A 5 13.52 2.12 -11.66
C ASN A 5 12.35 3.10 -11.92
N THR A 6 11.50 3.28 -10.92
CA THR A 6 10.43 4.28 -10.94
C THR A 6 10.73 5.39 -9.92
N VAL A 7 10.01 6.49 -9.99
CA VAL A 7 10.18 7.60 -9.05
C VAL A 7 9.76 7.26 -7.62
N GLY A 8 9.00 6.17 -7.45
CA GLY A 8 8.47 5.72 -6.18
C GLY A 8 7.41 6.65 -5.59
N LEU A 9 7.16 6.50 -4.29
CA LEU A 9 6.16 7.26 -3.54
C LEU A 9 6.73 8.61 -3.08
N THR A 10 6.89 9.52 -4.03
CA THR A 10 7.38 10.90 -3.83
C THR A 10 6.35 11.78 -3.12
N GLY A 11 6.75 12.99 -2.78
CA GLY A 11 5.93 14.02 -2.13
C GLY A 11 6.17 14.11 -0.63
N VAL A 12 5.37 14.94 0.04
CA VAL A 12 5.42 15.17 1.49
C VAL A 12 4.92 13.95 2.27
N LEU A 13 5.30 13.86 3.56
CA LEU A 13 4.96 12.71 4.40
C LEU A 13 3.56 12.81 5.02
N HIS A 14 3.01 14.02 5.15
CA HIS A 14 1.68 14.26 5.72
C HIS A 14 0.90 15.31 4.93
N ALA A 15 -0.43 15.20 4.93
CA ALA A 15 -1.30 16.11 4.18
C ALA A 15 -1.19 17.58 4.60
N ASP A 16 -0.87 17.86 5.86
CA ASP A 16 -0.69 19.23 6.38
C ASP A 16 0.55 19.93 5.81
N GLU A 17 1.47 19.17 5.21
CA GLU A 17 2.69 19.70 4.59
C GLU A 17 2.49 20.04 3.11
N VAL A 18 1.29 19.77 2.57
CA VAL A 18 0.97 20.01 1.15
C VAL A 18 0.94 21.52 0.88
N GLN A 19 1.72 21.94 -0.11
CA GLN A 19 1.71 23.29 -0.66
C GLN A 19 1.23 23.27 -2.11
N ASN A 20 0.56 24.30 -2.56
CA ASN A 20 0.12 24.46 -3.96
C ASN A 20 -0.67 23.28 -4.54
N ASN A 21 -1.37 22.50 -3.70
CA ASN A 21 -2.06 21.26 -4.08
C ASN A 21 -1.15 20.15 -4.66
N GLU A 22 0.14 20.16 -4.37
CA GLU A 22 1.10 19.16 -4.81
C GLU A 22 1.15 17.99 -3.82
N TYR A 23 0.22 17.06 -3.95
CA TYR A 23 0.06 15.92 -3.02
C TYR A 23 1.17 14.85 -3.13
N GLY A 24 1.86 14.76 -4.25
CA GLY A 24 2.83 13.68 -4.51
C GLY A 24 2.22 12.27 -4.56
N ASN A 25 3.04 11.30 -4.95
CA ASN A 25 2.58 9.93 -5.15
C ASN A 25 2.23 9.21 -3.84
N LEU A 26 2.93 9.54 -2.74
CA LEU A 26 2.68 8.93 -1.43
C LEU A 26 1.25 9.20 -0.95
N LEU A 27 0.85 10.45 -0.90
CA LEU A 27 -0.47 10.81 -0.41
C LEU A 27 -1.57 10.30 -1.34
N LYS A 28 -1.36 10.38 -2.64
CA LYS A 28 -2.32 9.89 -3.65
C LYS A 28 -2.53 8.38 -3.58
N LEU A 29 -1.50 7.59 -3.33
CA LEU A 29 -1.64 6.15 -3.28
C LEU A 29 -2.15 5.65 -1.93
N VAL A 30 -1.56 6.16 -0.83
CA VAL A 30 -1.75 5.60 0.51
C VAL A 30 -2.94 6.23 1.24
N TYR A 31 -3.04 7.56 1.21
CA TYR A 31 -4.00 8.28 2.05
C TYR A 31 -5.29 8.69 1.31
N GLU A 32 -5.24 8.82 0.00
CA GLU A 32 -6.42 9.13 -0.81
C GLU A 32 -7.08 7.88 -1.36
N ILE A 33 -7.48 6.96 -0.47
CA ILE A 33 -8.24 5.76 -0.85
C ILE A 33 -9.59 6.23 -1.43
N SER A 34 -9.92 5.77 -2.64
CA SER A 34 -11.17 6.07 -3.37
C SER A 34 -11.26 7.43 -4.07
N LYS A 35 -10.25 8.29 -4.06
CA LYS A 35 -10.24 9.45 -4.94
C LYS A 35 -9.80 9.09 -6.36
N ALA A 36 -10.54 9.55 -7.36
CA ALA A 36 -10.15 9.46 -8.76
C ALA A 36 -8.85 10.23 -9.00
N GLN A 37 -8.01 9.74 -9.90
CA GLN A 37 -6.84 10.49 -10.35
C GLN A 37 -7.26 11.43 -11.48
N ASP A 38 -7.09 12.73 -11.28
CA ASP A 38 -7.41 13.77 -12.27
C ASP A 38 -6.31 13.96 -13.35
N SER A 39 -5.36 13.04 -13.48
CA SER A 39 -4.29 13.15 -14.48
C SER A 39 -4.69 12.51 -15.80
N GLU A 40 -4.69 13.28 -16.88
CA GLU A 40 -4.79 12.78 -18.24
C GLU A 40 -3.70 11.73 -18.50
N GLY A 41 -4.12 10.53 -18.94
CA GLY A 41 -3.21 9.42 -19.26
C GLY A 41 -2.97 8.42 -18.13
N ALA A 42 -3.46 8.62 -16.91
CA ALA A 42 -3.42 7.58 -15.89
C ALA A 42 -4.48 6.51 -16.17
N GLY A 43 -4.06 5.27 -16.41
CA GLY A 43 -4.92 4.12 -16.73
C GLY A 43 -5.87 3.65 -15.63
N GLY A 44 -6.38 4.57 -14.80
CA GLY A 44 -7.26 4.25 -13.68
C GLY A 44 -8.18 5.41 -13.32
N SER A 45 -9.11 5.75 -14.20
CA SER A 45 -10.04 6.89 -14.05
C SER A 45 -10.94 6.85 -12.80
N TRP A 46 -11.06 5.73 -12.11
CA TRP A 46 -12.00 5.54 -10.99
C TRP A 46 -11.37 5.36 -9.61
N GLY A 47 -10.03 5.37 -9.50
CA GLY A 47 -9.35 5.14 -8.21
C GLY A 47 -9.58 3.74 -7.59
N LEU A 48 -10.35 2.87 -8.25
CA LEU A 48 -10.74 1.56 -7.73
C LEU A 48 -9.59 0.55 -7.74
N GLY A 49 -8.57 0.73 -8.57
CA GLY A 49 -7.41 -0.16 -8.64
C GLY A 49 -6.71 -0.32 -7.28
N LYS A 50 -6.63 0.74 -6.49
CA LYS A 50 -6.03 0.73 -5.16
C LYS A 50 -6.81 -0.15 -4.17
N THR A 51 -8.12 -0.27 -4.32
CA THR A 51 -8.98 -1.05 -3.40
C THR A 51 -8.82 -2.54 -3.58
N VAL A 52 -8.30 -3.00 -4.73
CA VAL A 52 -8.04 -4.41 -5.00
C VAL A 52 -7.06 -4.99 -3.99
N TYR A 53 -6.03 -4.24 -3.59
CA TYR A 53 -5.02 -4.69 -2.64
C TYR A 53 -5.64 -5.10 -1.29
N PHE A 54 -6.64 -4.35 -0.82
CA PHE A 54 -7.35 -4.65 0.43
C PHE A 54 -8.34 -5.82 0.28
N ARG A 55 -8.84 -6.05 -0.93
CA ARG A 55 -9.86 -7.07 -1.20
C ARG A 55 -9.28 -8.46 -1.40
N VAL A 56 -8.05 -8.57 -1.88
CA VAL A 56 -7.39 -9.87 -2.12
C VAL A 56 -6.74 -10.45 -0.87
N GLY A 57 -6.58 -9.65 0.18
CA GLY A 57 -6.03 -10.06 1.48
C GLY A 57 -7.01 -9.81 2.62
N ILE A 58 -6.50 -9.83 3.82
CA ILE A 58 -7.27 -9.57 5.06
C ILE A 58 -7.57 -8.09 5.30
N GLY A 59 -7.32 -7.22 4.32
CA GLY A 59 -7.49 -5.77 4.45
C GLY A 59 -6.23 -5.01 4.85
N LEU A 60 -5.11 -5.68 5.13
CA LEU A 60 -3.84 -5.05 5.46
C LEU A 60 -2.95 -4.95 4.22
N VAL A 61 -2.39 -3.76 3.99
CA VAL A 61 -1.42 -3.49 2.91
C VAL A 61 -0.27 -2.66 3.46
N LEU A 62 0.96 -3.10 3.19
CA LEU A 62 2.17 -2.33 3.47
C LEU A 62 2.68 -1.72 2.18
N TYR A 63 3.10 -0.47 2.25
CA TYR A 63 3.70 0.29 1.16
C TYR A 63 5.12 0.64 1.56
N TYR A 64 6.10 0.01 0.91
CA TYR A 64 7.50 0.36 1.02
C TYR A 64 7.95 1.02 -0.28
N SER A 65 8.65 2.12 -0.19
CA SER A 65 9.21 2.81 -1.35
C SER A 65 10.56 3.41 -1.02
N ARG A 66 11.44 3.42 -2.01
CA ARG A 66 12.68 4.20 -1.97
C ARG A 66 12.67 5.21 -3.10
N ILE A 67 12.91 6.45 -2.76
CA ILE A 67 12.87 7.60 -3.67
C ILE A 67 14.21 8.32 -3.71
N LYS A 68 14.44 9.07 -4.77
CA LYS A 68 15.54 10.02 -4.84
C LYS A 68 15.01 11.42 -4.58
N LEU A 69 15.56 12.09 -3.57
CA LEU A 69 15.22 13.46 -3.22
C LEU A 69 15.88 14.45 -4.20
N GLU A 70 15.38 15.68 -4.24
CA GLU A 70 15.96 16.77 -5.03
C GLU A 70 17.43 17.07 -4.65
N THR A 71 17.78 16.81 -3.39
CA THR A 71 19.16 16.90 -2.89
C THR A 71 20.11 15.83 -3.45
N GLY A 72 19.58 14.88 -4.24
CA GLY A 72 20.31 13.73 -4.75
C GLY A 72 20.46 12.57 -3.77
N LYS A 73 20.04 12.72 -2.51
CA LYS A 73 20.03 11.65 -1.50
C LYS A 73 18.86 10.72 -1.73
N TYR A 74 18.97 9.49 -1.21
CA TYR A 74 17.90 8.51 -1.25
C TYR A 74 17.19 8.46 0.11
N GLU A 75 15.88 8.25 0.09
CA GLU A 75 15.04 8.12 1.27
C GLU A 75 14.12 6.90 1.12
N SER A 76 14.14 6.06 2.14
CA SER A 76 13.22 4.92 2.27
C SER A 76 11.99 5.35 3.06
N ARG A 77 10.81 4.83 2.67
CA ARG A 77 9.51 5.13 3.28
C ARG A 77 8.71 3.86 3.46
N LEU A 78 8.24 3.62 4.68
CA LEU A 78 7.36 2.48 4.99
C LEU A 78 6.13 2.95 5.75
N VAL A 79 4.96 2.57 5.25
CA VAL A 79 3.68 2.84 5.91
C VAL A 79 2.73 1.67 5.63
N ALA A 80 1.81 1.39 6.53
CA ALA A 80 0.76 0.42 6.29
C ALA A 80 -0.63 1.04 6.44
N CYS A 81 -1.57 0.47 5.70
CA CYS A 81 -2.99 0.80 5.80
C CYS A 81 -3.79 -0.47 6.01
N PHE A 82 -4.73 -0.44 6.94
CA PHE A 82 -5.67 -1.50 7.19
C PHE A 82 -7.09 -0.99 6.95
N VAL A 83 -7.85 -1.74 6.15
CA VAL A 83 -9.24 -1.42 5.80
C VAL A 83 -10.13 -2.58 6.19
N GLU A 84 -11.15 -2.32 6.97
CA GLU A 84 -12.16 -3.30 7.38
C GLU A 84 -13.58 -2.75 7.24
N ASP A 85 -14.58 -3.64 7.30
CA ASP A 85 -15.97 -3.26 7.43
C ASP A 85 -16.23 -2.73 8.84
N GLU A 86 -16.52 -1.44 8.95
CA GLU A 86 -16.81 -0.78 10.24
C GLU A 86 -18.04 -1.30 10.96
N THR A 87 -18.94 -1.98 10.21
CA THR A 87 -20.17 -2.58 10.76
C THR A 87 -19.97 -4.01 11.25
N SER A 88 -18.82 -4.62 10.93
CA SER A 88 -18.48 -5.97 11.36
C SER A 88 -18.45 -6.10 12.88
N LYS A 89 -19.01 -7.21 13.40
CA LYS A 89 -18.92 -7.54 14.82
C LYS A 89 -17.50 -7.87 15.24
N ASP A 90 -16.71 -8.41 14.31
CA ASP A 90 -15.32 -8.85 14.49
C ASP A 90 -14.28 -7.78 14.09
N SER A 91 -14.73 -6.51 14.09
CA SER A 91 -13.88 -5.39 13.74
C SER A 91 -12.65 -5.29 14.65
N MET A 92 -11.45 -5.25 14.03
CA MET A 92 -10.17 -5.17 14.73
C MET A 92 -9.78 -3.75 15.11
N ILE A 93 -10.31 -2.74 14.43
CA ILE A 93 -10.06 -1.33 14.77
C ILE A 93 -10.87 -0.99 16.02
N PRO A 94 -10.19 -0.67 17.16
CA PRO A 94 -10.88 -0.42 18.42
C PRO A 94 -11.87 0.75 18.32
N LYS A 95 -13.10 0.54 18.78
CA LYS A 95 -14.18 1.56 18.73
C LYS A 95 -13.85 2.82 19.52
N TYR A 96 -13.03 2.70 20.57
CA TYR A 96 -12.66 3.82 21.43
C TYR A 96 -11.56 4.74 20.85
N LEU A 97 -10.79 4.24 19.85
CA LEU A 97 -9.74 5.04 19.21
C LEU A 97 -10.30 6.06 18.22
N ASN A 98 -11.56 5.92 17.83
CA ASN A 98 -12.06 6.72 16.72
C ASN A 98 -13.53 7.11 16.94
N ARG A 99 -13.78 8.36 17.34
CA ARG A 99 -15.13 8.91 17.42
C ARG A 99 -15.84 8.90 16.05
N ASN A 100 -15.06 8.90 14.96
CA ASN A 100 -15.53 8.81 13.58
C ASN A 100 -14.90 7.60 12.90
N LYS A 101 -15.16 6.40 13.41
CA LYS A 101 -14.66 5.16 12.83
C LYS A 101 -15.11 5.05 11.37
N ARG A 102 -14.15 5.00 10.46
CA ARG A 102 -14.38 4.85 9.00
C ARG A 102 -13.91 3.51 8.47
N GLY A 103 -13.61 2.54 9.34
CA GLY A 103 -13.07 1.24 8.94
C GLY A 103 -11.66 1.34 8.32
N ILE A 104 -10.90 2.40 8.61
CA ILE A 104 -9.57 2.62 8.07
C ILE A 104 -8.62 2.98 9.20
N ALA A 105 -7.45 2.32 9.24
CA ALA A 105 -6.36 2.65 10.15
C ALA A 105 -5.03 2.70 9.40
N TRP A 106 -4.15 3.62 9.81
CA TRP A 106 -2.78 3.72 9.29
C TRP A 106 -1.78 3.37 10.38
N TRP A 107 -0.72 2.68 9.98
CA TRP A 107 0.42 2.37 10.81
C TRP A 107 1.68 3.01 10.23
N GLY A 108 2.50 3.58 11.11
CA GLY A 108 3.74 4.26 10.78
C GLY A 108 4.33 4.91 12.03
N LYS A 109 5.20 5.89 11.84
CA LYS A 109 5.80 6.65 12.92
C LYS A 109 4.80 7.71 13.44
N LYS A 110 4.67 7.82 14.75
CA LYS A 110 3.92 8.91 15.39
C LYS A 110 4.80 10.13 15.56
N THR A 111 4.26 11.29 15.18
CA THR A 111 4.87 12.58 15.47
C THR A 111 4.45 13.07 16.86
N GLU A 112 5.11 14.12 17.35
CA GLU A 112 4.75 14.79 18.61
C GLU A 112 3.31 15.34 18.59
N GLU A 113 2.82 15.74 17.41
CA GLU A 113 1.43 16.19 17.19
C GLU A 113 0.44 15.03 17.02
N ASN A 114 0.87 13.79 17.35
CA ASN A 114 0.06 12.56 17.21
C ASN A 114 -0.40 12.24 15.77
N LYS A 115 0.28 12.76 14.77
CA LYS A 115 0.07 12.42 13.36
C LYS A 115 0.79 11.10 13.03
N THR A 116 0.26 10.33 12.08
CA THR A 116 0.92 9.13 11.57
C THR A 116 1.57 9.45 10.24
N ILE A 117 2.89 9.31 10.18
CA ILE A 117 3.70 9.50 8.97
C ILE A 117 4.44 8.19 8.63
N PRO A 118 4.94 8.02 7.40
CA PRO A 118 5.81 6.90 7.08
C PRO A 118 7.04 6.82 7.98
N ILE A 119 7.48 5.61 8.27
CA ILE A 119 8.80 5.36 8.86
C ILE A 119 9.83 5.67 7.76
N THR A 120 10.89 6.40 8.12
CA THR A 120 11.99 6.76 7.21
C THR A 120 13.35 6.24 7.68
N ASP A 121 13.41 5.62 8.87
CA ASP A 121 14.62 4.95 9.34
C ASP A 121 14.87 3.69 8.52
N GLU A 122 15.94 3.69 7.71
CA GLU A 122 16.25 2.61 6.77
C GLU A 122 16.59 1.30 7.50
N SER A 123 17.20 1.38 8.67
CA SER A 123 17.56 0.19 9.47
C SER A 123 16.32 -0.50 10.03
N GLU A 124 15.35 0.28 10.50
CA GLU A 124 14.06 -0.21 10.96
C GLU A 124 13.26 -0.79 9.80
N ILE A 125 13.20 -0.10 8.67
CA ILE A 125 12.52 -0.57 7.45
C ILE A 125 13.12 -1.88 6.98
N LYS A 126 14.44 -1.97 6.87
CA LYS A 126 15.14 -3.18 6.45
C LYS A 126 14.75 -4.36 7.33
N LYS A 127 14.82 -4.18 8.65
CA LYS A 127 14.46 -5.22 9.61
C LYS A 127 13.00 -5.69 9.44
N ILE A 128 12.06 -4.77 9.23
CA ILE A 128 10.65 -5.10 9.05
C ILE A 128 10.44 -5.83 7.72
N ILE A 129 10.92 -5.28 6.61
CA ILE A 129 10.70 -5.83 5.27
C ILE A 129 11.33 -7.21 5.13
N GLU A 130 12.60 -7.37 5.49
CA GLU A 130 13.30 -8.64 5.37
C GLU A 130 12.67 -9.73 6.24
N ASN A 131 12.29 -9.43 7.48
CA ASN A 131 11.66 -10.42 8.36
C ASN A 131 10.23 -10.79 7.94
N PHE A 132 9.49 -9.85 7.33
CA PHE A 132 8.09 -10.06 6.99
C PHE A 132 7.93 -10.71 5.61
N THR A 133 8.77 -10.34 4.66
CA THR A 133 8.62 -10.77 3.26
C THR A 133 9.71 -11.73 2.81
N GLY A 134 10.84 -11.78 3.50
CA GLY A 134 12.04 -12.48 3.05
C GLY A 134 12.71 -11.83 1.83
N LEU A 135 12.25 -10.65 1.39
CA LEU A 135 12.79 -9.94 0.24
C LEU A 135 13.73 -8.82 0.68
N PRO A 136 14.81 -8.56 -0.07
CA PRO A 136 15.69 -7.43 0.24
C PRO A 136 14.97 -6.09 -0.02
N ILE A 137 15.36 -5.07 0.70
CA ILE A 137 14.99 -3.67 0.41
C ILE A 137 15.65 -3.21 -0.89
N PHE A 138 15.28 -2.01 -1.37
CA PHE A 138 16.01 -1.35 -2.45
C PHE A 138 17.36 -0.86 -1.93
N GLU A 139 18.42 -1.05 -2.69
CA GLU A 139 19.78 -0.70 -2.31
C GLU A 139 20.42 0.30 -3.30
N GLU A 140 21.52 0.90 -2.90
CA GLU A 140 22.34 1.82 -3.72
C GLU A 140 21.51 2.89 -4.43
N GLN A 141 21.43 2.82 -5.76
CA GLN A 141 20.72 3.78 -6.62
C GLN A 141 19.32 3.30 -7.03
N GLU A 142 18.90 2.13 -6.53
CA GLU A 142 17.57 1.62 -6.83
C GLU A 142 16.49 2.52 -6.22
N THR A 143 15.46 2.78 -7.02
CA THR A 143 14.22 3.45 -6.58
C THR A 143 13.01 2.66 -7.07
N GLY A 144 11.89 2.79 -6.35
CA GLY A 144 10.67 2.08 -6.72
C GLY A 144 9.70 1.94 -5.57
N THR A 145 8.73 1.05 -5.77
CA THR A 145 7.69 0.77 -4.78
C THR A 145 7.48 -0.73 -4.62
N MET A 146 7.31 -1.17 -3.39
CA MET A 146 6.90 -2.51 -3.04
C MET A 146 5.57 -2.45 -2.30
N ILE A 147 4.54 -3.08 -2.87
CA ILE A 147 3.23 -3.26 -2.25
C ILE A 147 3.17 -4.68 -1.71
N ILE A 148 3.03 -4.81 -0.40
CA ILE A 148 3.03 -6.08 0.31
C ILE A 148 1.62 -6.32 0.83
N ILE A 149 1.03 -7.44 0.43
CA ILE A 149 -0.30 -7.86 0.84
C ILE A 149 -0.11 -9.13 1.68
N PRO A 150 -0.02 -9.02 3.00
CA PRO A 150 0.10 -10.18 3.86
C PRO A 150 -1.23 -10.95 3.86
N TYR A 151 -1.13 -12.27 3.98
CA TYR A 151 -2.29 -13.15 4.13
C TYR A 151 -3.34 -12.98 3.02
N ILE A 152 -2.99 -13.43 1.82
CA ILE A 152 -3.95 -13.49 0.70
C ILE A 152 -5.13 -14.39 1.09
N ASP A 153 -6.33 -13.83 1.03
CA ASP A 153 -7.58 -14.53 1.29
C ASP A 153 -8.00 -15.31 0.04
N LYS A 154 -7.73 -16.61 0.04
CA LYS A 154 -8.05 -17.50 -1.10
C LYS A 154 -9.54 -17.55 -1.38
N ASP A 155 -10.37 -17.48 -0.37
CA ASP A 155 -11.82 -17.56 -0.51
C ASP A 155 -12.40 -16.31 -1.15
N ARG A 156 -11.77 -15.16 -0.92
CA ARG A 156 -12.10 -13.90 -1.61
C ARG A 156 -11.60 -13.85 -3.05
N LEU A 157 -10.46 -14.48 -3.35
CA LEU A 157 -9.94 -14.57 -4.72
C LEU A 157 -10.77 -15.52 -5.59
N LEU A 158 -11.23 -16.65 -5.04
CA LEU A 158 -11.93 -17.68 -5.79
C LEU A 158 -13.20 -17.23 -6.51
N PRO A 159 -14.10 -16.41 -5.92
CA PRO A 159 -15.29 -15.92 -6.60
C PRO A 159 -15.00 -14.96 -7.75
N ILE A 160 -13.91 -14.22 -7.68
CA ILE A 160 -13.49 -13.29 -8.75
C ILE A 160 -13.03 -14.07 -9.97
N ILE A 161 -12.49 -15.25 -9.75
CA ILE A 161 -11.97 -16.14 -10.78
C ILE A 161 -13.03 -17.07 -11.36
N ASN A 162 -14.16 -17.30 -10.66
CA ASN A 162 -15.15 -18.33 -10.97
C ASN A 162 -16.30 -17.92 -11.91
N ARG A 163 -16.14 -16.91 -12.77
CA ARG A 163 -17.14 -16.60 -13.78
C ARG A 163 -16.84 -17.24 -15.12
N LYS A 164 -17.62 -18.30 -15.43
CA LYS A 164 -17.76 -19.00 -16.73
C LYS A 164 -16.49 -19.50 -17.47
N ASN A 165 -16.36 -20.77 -17.58
CA ASN A 165 -15.34 -21.55 -18.36
C ASN A 165 -13.89 -21.57 -17.83
N GLU A 166 -13.71 -21.77 -16.74
CA GLU A 166 -12.92 -21.10 -15.71
C GLU A 166 -11.89 -22.00 -15.07
N MET A 167 -11.99 -23.29 -15.22
CA MET A 167 -10.99 -24.20 -14.70
C MET A 167 -9.61 -23.98 -15.33
N SER A 168 -9.54 -23.60 -16.62
CA SER A 168 -8.28 -23.33 -17.31
C SER A 168 -7.64 -22.00 -16.91
N LEU A 169 -8.45 -20.93 -16.77
CA LEU A 169 -7.97 -19.62 -16.33
C LEU A 169 -7.57 -19.63 -14.84
N ARG A 170 -8.33 -20.35 -14.02
CA ARG A 170 -8.03 -20.54 -12.60
C ARG A 170 -6.72 -21.30 -12.37
N LEU A 171 -6.49 -22.39 -13.10
CA LEU A 171 -5.25 -23.14 -13.06
C LEU A 171 -4.06 -22.32 -13.58
N GLN A 172 -4.24 -21.60 -14.66
CA GLN A 172 -3.20 -20.73 -15.21
C GLN A 172 -2.84 -19.58 -14.28
N TRP A 173 -3.83 -18.99 -13.62
CA TRP A 173 -3.63 -17.91 -12.68
C TRP A 173 -2.97 -18.39 -11.39
N ASN A 174 -3.41 -19.51 -10.83
CA ASN A 174 -2.77 -20.11 -9.68
C ASN A 174 -1.32 -20.56 -9.99
N ASN A 175 -1.09 -21.21 -11.11
CA ASN A 175 0.24 -21.63 -11.50
C ASN A 175 1.17 -20.43 -11.73
N LYS A 176 0.68 -19.37 -12.39
CA LYS A 176 1.48 -18.16 -12.57
C LYS A 176 1.80 -17.44 -11.27
N ILE A 177 0.88 -17.37 -10.32
CA ILE A 177 1.17 -16.78 -9.00
C ILE A 177 2.22 -17.63 -8.25
N TYR A 178 2.14 -18.95 -8.31
CA TYR A 178 3.12 -19.83 -7.65
C TYR A 178 4.48 -19.85 -8.35
N GLU A 179 4.56 -19.52 -9.63
CA GLU A 179 5.82 -19.36 -10.35
C GLU A 179 6.57 -18.06 -10.00
N TYR A 180 5.86 -17.07 -9.43
CA TYR A 180 6.42 -15.77 -9.07
C TYR A 180 6.49 -15.52 -7.55
N LEU A 181 6.05 -16.45 -6.72
CA LEU A 181 6.19 -16.47 -5.27
C LEU A 181 7.23 -17.49 -4.81
#